data_60f9b70e1f3a5eaa148decff513e0680
#
_entry.id   60f9b70e1f3a5eaa148decff513e0680
#
_cell.length_a   1.000
_cell.length_b   1.000
_cell.length_c   1.000
_cell.angle_alpha   90.00
_cell.angle_beta   90.00
_cell.angle_gamma   90.00
#
_symmetry.space_group_name_H-M   'P 1'
#
loop_
_entity.id
_entity.type
_entity.pdbx_description
1 polymer ?
#
loop_
_entity_poly.entity_id
_entity_poly.type
_entity_poly.pdbx_seq_one_letter_code
_entity_poly.pdbx_strand_id
1 'polypeptide(L)'
;MKSADETPRQLETQIAMLTPRPGKRTTVSLYASNGLNDYQGANGVRMSDEMAKRYDMSPYLPASGVRTRAAGSPIYLYGYEERQKHYQPLSFGLSVGYPLTPRLSLSTGLVYTRLRSDFTCVMSDVSITRQQTLHYLGIPLNAQYHLWHWGHLNVYLSAGAEADYNIKVKSVSMGVEQEIARDRWQLSVQGAAGLQYDVLPQLGLYAEPGVKYYFDNGSHVINFFKDKPLNLNLQVGLRLNITK
;
A
#
# COMPACT_ATOMS: atom_id res chain seq x y z
N MET A 1 38.07 33.19 -43.76
CA MET A 1 38.01 31.97 -42.96
C MET A 1 37.57 32.36 -41.55
N LYS A 2 36.25 32.33 -41.27
CA LYS A 2 35.66 32.47 -39.94
C LYS A 2 34.77 31.22 -39.73
N SER A 3 35.21 30.45 -38.94
CA SER A 3 34.86 29.91 -37.62
C SER A 3 33.84 28.78 -37.66
N ALA A 4 34.40 27.59 -37.61
CA ALA A 4 33.69 26.33 -37.32
C ALA A 4 33.56 26.05 -35.79
N ASP A 5 33.89 27.01 -34.93
CA ASP A 5 34.06 26.80 -33.47
C ASP A 5 32.93 27.39 -32.62
N GLU A 6 31.91 28.02 -33.23
CA GLU A 6 30.81 28.61 -32.47
C GLU A 6 29.62 27.69 -32.30
N THR A 7 29.49 26.62 -33.07
CA THR A 7 28.32 25.73 -33.08
C THR A 7 28.17 24.89 -31.80
N PRO A 8 29.23 24.32 -31.20
CA PRO A 8 29.09 23.50 -29.99
C PRO A 8 28.73 24.35 -28.76
N ARG A 9 29.35 25.53 -28.62
CA ARG A 9 29.08 26.41 -27.48
C ARG A 9 27.66 27.00 -27.47
N GLN A 10 27.12 27.32 -28.65
CA GLN A 10 25.73 27.79 -28.76
C GLN A 10 24.72 26.69 -28.45
N LEU A 11 24.98 25.46 -28.87
CA LEU A 11 24.18 24.27 -28.54
C LEU A 11 24.22 23.99 -27.04
N GLU A 12 25.39 24.01 -26.41
CA GLU A 12 25.52 23.83 -24.95
C GLU A 12 24.80 24.94 -24.17
N THR A 13 24.86 26.20 -24.65
CA THR A 13 24.15 27.32 -24.02
C THR A 13 22.64 27.19 -24.20
N GLN A 14 22.16 26.73 -25.37
CA GLN A 14 20.75 26.47 -25.61
C GLN A 14 20.24 25.28 -24.79
N ILE A 15 21.01 24.20 -24.68
CA ILE A 15 20.68 23.08 -23.82
C ILE A 15 20.67 23.49 -22.34
N ALA A 16 21.61 24.33 -21.92
CA ALA A 16 21.64 24.87 -20.56
C ALA A 16 20.48 25.85 -20.26
N MET A 17 19.94 26.52 -21.26
CA MET A 17 18.73 27.37 -21.13
C MET A 17 17.44 26.53 -21.14
N LEU A 18 17.45 25.37 -21.76
CA LEU A 18 16.31 24.43 -21.80
C LEU A 18 16.21 23.53 -20.54
N THR A 19 17.24 23.53 -19.71
CA THR A 19 17.22 22.92 -18.40
C THR A 19 17.11 24.00 -17.33
N PRO A 20 15.89 24.42 -16.93
CA PRO A 20 15.75 25.27 -15.74
C PRO A 20 16.40 24.52 -14.59
N ARG A 21 17.43 25.11 -13.97
CA ARG A 21 18.00 24.58 -12.75
C ARG A 21 16.86 24.44 -11.75
N PRO A 22 16.51 23.22 -11.28
CA PRO A 22 15.53 23.10 -10.23
C PRO A 22 16.09 23.83 -9.02
N GLY A 23 15.57 25.03 -8.77
CA GLY A 23 15.90 25.75 -7.54
C GLY A 23 15.54 24.85 -6.36
N LYS A 24 16.24 24.99 -5.25
CA LYS A 24 15.92 24.29 -4.00
C LYS A 24 14.50 24.71 -3.57
N ARG A 25 13.49 23.95 -3.98
CA ARG A 25 12.08 24.23 -3.65
C ARG A 25 11.60 23.16 -2.69
N THR A 26 11.18 23.57 -1.51
CA THR A 26 10.43 22.70 -0.60
C THR A 26 9.07 22.41 -1.24
N THR A 27 8.63 21.17 -1.16
CA THR A 27 7.35 20.75 -1.72
C THR A 27 6.40 20.29 -0.64
N VAL A 28 5.11 20.57 -0.82
CA VAL A 28 4.03 19.97 -0.02
C VAL A 28 3.14 19.21 -0.99
N SER A 29 2.89 17.94 -0.71
CA SER A 29 2.06 17.09 -1.58
C SER A 29 0.88 16.52 -0.81
N LEU A 30 -0.29 16.59 -1.44
CA LEU A 30 -1.49 15.87 -1.02
C LEU A 30 -1.77 14.79 -2.05
N TYR A 31 -1.97 13.55 -1.61
CA TYR A 31 -2.14 12.43 -2.51
C TYR A 31 -3.13 11.38 -2.02
N ALA A 32 -3.66 10.64 -2.98
CA ALA A 32 -4.36 9.39 -2.77
C ALA A 32 -3.60 8.27 -3.47
N SER A 33 -3.55 7.10 -2.87
CA SER A 33 -3.01 5.91 -3.50
C SER A 33 -3.93 4.72 -3.33
N ASN A 34 -3.93 3.85 -4.33
CA ASN A 34 -4.74 2.65 -4.37
C ASN A 34 -3.88 1.48 -4.85
N GLY A 35 -4.01 0.33 -4.18
CA GLY A 35 -3.47 -0.92 -4.70
C GLY A 35 -4.26 -1.35 -5.93
N LEU A 36 -3.58 -1.83 -6.98
CA LEU A 36 -4.22 -2.23 -8.23
C LEU A 36 -4.63 -3.70 -8.26
N ASN A 37 -4.28 -4.47 -7.23
CA ASN A 37 -4.54 -5.90 -7.15
C ASN A 37 -5.72 -6.21 -6.24
N ASP A 38 -6.76 -6.86 -6.77
CA ASP A 38 -7.78 -7.54 -5.97
C ASP A 38 -7.32 -8.96 -5.65
N TYR A 39 -7.69 -9.46 -4.48
CA TYR A 39 -7.47 -10.84 -4.12
C TYR A 39 -8.78 -11.52 -3.74
N GLN A 40 -9.05 -12.64 -4.41
CA GLN A 40 -10.09 -13.59 -4.02
C GLN A 40 -9.43 -14.95 -3.84
N GLY A 41 -9.46 -15.45 -2.63
CA GLY A 41 -8.96 -16.78 -2.29
C GLY A 41 -10.09 -17.63 -1.71
N ALA A 42 -10.09 -18.90 -2.03
CA ALA A 42 -10.90 -19.91 -1.35
C ALA A 42 -9.91 -20.90 -0.74
N ASN A 43 -9.87 -20.96 0.57
CA ASN A 43 -9.01 -21.91 1.30
C ASN A 43 -9.89 -22.79 2.19
N GLY A 44 -9.63 -24.08 2.18
CA GLY A 44 -10.09 -24.96 3.25
C GLY A 44 -9.43 -24.51 4.56
N VAL A 45 -10.22 -24.26 5.60
CA VAL A 45 -9.70 -23.76 6.87
C VAL A 45 -8.92 -24.85 7.58
N ARG A 46 -7.63 -24.63 7.79
CA ARG A 46 -6.83 -25.40 8.72
C ARG A 46 -7.16 -24.92 10.13
N MET A 47 -7.83 -25.74 10.91
CA MET A 47 -8.08 -25.43 12.32
C MET A 47 -6.78 -25.48 13.11
N SER A 48 -6.56 -24.47 13.95
CA SER A 48 -5.55 -24.57 15.01
C SER A 48 -6.03 -25.57 16.08
N ASP A 49 -5.08 -26.20 16.80
CA ASP A 49 -5.39 -27.15 17.87
C ASP A 49 -6.30 -26.54 18.96
N GLU A 50 -6.19 -25.24 19.20
CA GLU A 50 -7.07 -24.51 20.14
C GLU A 50 -8.50 -24.34 19.59
N MET A 51 -8.65 -24.06 18.30
CA MET A 51 -9.95 -24.00 17.66
C MET A 51 -10.60 -25.38 17.62
N ALA A 52 -9.84 -26.41 17.28
CA ALA A 52 -10.32 -27.80 17.28
C ALA A 52 -10.85 -28.21 18.66
N LYS A 53 -10.15 -27.86 19.74
CA LYS A 53 -10.60 -28.12 21.12
C LYS A 53 -11.88 -27.36 21.47
N ARG A 54 -12.05 -26.11 21.01
CA ARG A 54 -13.29 -25.34 21.24
C ARG A 54 -14.49 -25.92 20.49
N TYR A 55 -14.26 -26.45 19.29
CA TYR A 55 -15.31 -27.10 18.51
C TYR A 55 -15.69 -28.46 19.07
N ASP A 56 -14.74 -29.22 19.60
CA ASP A 56 -15.00 -30.54 20.24
C ASP A 56 -15.80 -30.38 21.54
N MET A 57 -15.74 -29.24 22.19
CA MET A 57 -16.53 -28.91 23.40
C MET A 57 -17.90 -28.26 23.09
N SER A 58 -18.28 -28.04 21.84
CA SER A 58 -19.57 -27.44 21.50
C SER A 58 -20.67 -28.47 21.34
N PRO A 59 -21.67 -28.53 22.22
CA PRO A 59 -22.79 -29.50 22.15
C PRO A 59 -23.74 -29.26 20.97
N TYR A 60 -23.52 -28.21 20.18
CA TYR A 60 -24.42 -27.78 19.10
C TYR A 60 -23.91 -28.09 17.69
N LEU A 61 -22.73 -28.69 17.53
CA LEU A 61 -22.24 -29.09 16.21
C LEU A 61 -22.58 -30.57 15.96
N PRO A 62 -23.26 -30.88 14.83
CA PRO A 62 -23.53 -32.26 14.51
C PRO A 62 -22.21 -33.04 14.32
N ALA A 63 -22.07 -34.18 14.98
CA ALA A 63 -20.90 -35.05 14.97
C ALA A 63 -20.50 -35.56 13.56
N SER A 64 -21.28 -35.25 12.53
CA SER A 64 -21.06 -35.69 11.15
C SER A 64 -20.01 -34.85 10.39
N GLY A 65 -19.54 -33.74 10.95
CA GLY A 65 -18.57 -32.81 10.27
C GLY A 65 -17.12 -32.92 10.71
N VAL A 66 -16.84 -33.61 11.83
CA VAL A 66 -15.49 -33.68 12.39
C VAL A 66 -14.97 -35.11 12.32
N ARG A 67 -14.01 -35.40 11.45
CA ARG A 67 -13.25 -36.67 11.50
C ARG A 67 -11.99 -36.44 12.33
N THR A 68 -11.96 -36.96 13.54
CA THR A 68 -10.73 -37.07 14.34
C THR A 68 -9.82 -38.13 13.73
N ARG A 69 -8.63 -37.78 13.34
CA ARG A 69 -7.55 -38.67 12.99
C ARG A 69 -6.47 -38.64 14.08
N ALA A 70 -5.69 -39.70 14.15
CA ALA A 70 -4.65 -39.91 15.15
C ALA A 70 -3.78 -38.69 15.45
N ALA A 71 -3.28 -38.57 16.68
CA ALA A 71 -2.46 -37.48 17.18
C ALA A 71 -1.40 -37.03 16.18
N GLY A 72 -1.48 -35.75 15.75
CA GLY A 72 -0.53 -35.11 14.83
C GLY A 72 -1.05 -34.79 13.43
N SER A 73 -2.27 -35.19 13.07
CA SER A 73 -2.85 -34.84 11.75
C SER A 73 -3.72 -33.60 11.84
N PRO A 74 -3.62 -32.64 10.86
CA PRO A 74 -4.47 -31.46 10.86
C PRO A 74 -5.95 -31.87 10.72
N ILE A 75 -6.80 -31.27 11.54
CA ILE A 75 -8.25 -31.46 11.49
C ILE A 75 -8.82 -30.48 10.46
N TYR A 76 -9.52 -31.02 9.46
CA TYR A 76 -10.25 -30.22 8.48
C TYR A 76 -11.75 -30.33 8.75
N LEU A 77 -12.47 -29.21 8.77
CA LEU A 77 -13.92 -29.22 8.75
C LEU A 77 -14.39 -29.64 7.35
N TYR A 78 -15.09 -30.77 7.28
CA TYR A 78 -15.69 -31.25 6.03
C TYR A 78 -16.89 -30.37 5.66
N GLY A 79 -16.92 -29.87 4.42
CA GLY A 79 -18.01 -29.04 3.93
C GLY A 79 -17.95 -27.57 4.39
N TYR A 80 -16.81 -27.14 4.95
CA TYR A 80 -16.55 -25.74 5.30
C TYR A 80 -15.60 -25.12 4.29
N GLU A 81 -16.07 -24.10 3.60
CA GLU A 81 -15.28 -23.30 2.66
C GLU A 81 -15.22 -21.85 3.16
N GLU A 82 -14.04 -21.34 3.41
CA GLU A 82 -13.86 -19.92 3.69
C GLU A 82 -13.40 -19.21 2.42
N ARG A 83 -14.22 -18.31 1.93
CA ARG A 83 -13.91 -17.41 0.83
C ARG A 83 -13.43 -16.08 1.41
N GLN A 84 -12.23 -15.71 1.03
CA GLN A 84 -11.62 -14.46 1.45
C GLN A 84 -11.61 -13.50 0.26
N LYS A 85 -12.16 -12.31 0.47
CA LYS A 85 -12.10 -11.22 -0.49
C LYS A 85 -11.45 -10.00 0.15
N HIS A 86 -10.26 -9.68 -0.30
CA HIS A 86 -9.55 -8.48 0.11
C HIS A 86 -9.78 -7.38 -0.91
N TYR A 87 -10.28 -6.24 -0.45
CA TYR A 87 -10.43 -5.05 -1.28
C TYR A 87 -9.11 -4.31 -1.35
N GLN A 88 -8.95 -3.57 -2.43
CA GLN A 88 -7.77 -2.74 -2.65
C GLN A 88 -7.56 -1.76 -1.49
N PRO A 89 -6.32 -1.65 -0.97
CA PRO A 89 -5.96 -0.64 0.02
C PRO A 89 -6.22 0.75 -0.53
N LEU A 90 -6.88 1.60 0.26
CA LEU A 90 -7.08 3.00 -0.07
C LEU A 90 -6.32 3.85 0.93
N SER A 91 -5.40 4.68 0.44
CA SER A 91 -4.57 5.53 1.27
C SER A 91 -4.69 6.99 0.88
N PHE A 92 -4.64 7.88 1.87
CA PHE A 92 -4.57 9.33 1.70
C PHE A 92 -3.39 9.84 2.49
N GLY A 93 -2.57 10.69 1.87
CA GLY A 93 -1.35 11.17 2.50
C GLY A 93 -1.08 12.65 2.26
N LEU A 94 -0.40 13.23 3.25
CA LEU A 94 0.18 14.56 3.19
C LEU A 94 1.67 14.42 3.41
N SER A 95 2.49 14.95 2.50
CA SER A 95 3.94 14.87 2.62
C SER A 95 4.62 16.21 2.38
N VAL A 96 5.78 16.36 3.00
CA VAL A 96 6.68 17.49 2.81
C VAL A 96 7.98 16.96 2.23
N GLY A 97 8.41 17.54 1.11
CA GLY A 97 9.65 17.18 0.43
C GLY A 97 10.68 18.28 0.55
N TYR A 98 11.91 17.89 0.85
CA TYR A 98 13.06 18.76 0.95
C TYR A 98 14.10 18.39 -0.10
N PRO A 99 14.55 19.33 -0.95
CA PRO A 99 15.57 19.07 -1.96
C PRO A 99 16.95 19.01 -1.29
N LEU A 100 17.60 17.87 -1.38
CA LEU A 100 18.97 17.66 -0.90
C LEU A 100 19.97 18.16 -1.93
N THR A 101 19.72 17.82 -3.20
CA THR A 101 20.52 18.24 -4.36
C THR A 101 19.58 18.73 -5.47
N PRO A 102 20.09 19.29 -6.58
CA PRO A 102 19.26 19.65 -7.73
C PRO A 102 18.48 18.49 -8.35
N ARG A 103 18.93 17.24 -8.12
CA ARG A 103 18.28 16.03 -8.65
C ARG A 103 17.69 15.11 -7.60
N LEU A 104 18.09 15.26 -6.35
CA LEU A 104 17.66 14.38 -5.27
C LEU A 104 16.86 15.15 -4.24
N SER A 105 15.66 14.68 -3.93
CA SER A 105 14.82 15.19 -2.84
C SER A 105 14.44 14.06 -1.90
N LEU A 106 14.25 14.40 -0.63
CA LEU A 106 13.76 13.51 0.39
C LEU A 106 12.41 14.03 0.86
N SER A 107 11.44 13.14 1.02
CA SER A 107 10.11 13.49 1.52
C SER A 107 9.67 12.58 2.65
N THR A 108 8.93 13.16 3.58
CA THR A 108 8.27 12.45 4.68
C THR A 108 6.90 13.06 4.93
N GLY A 109 6.07 12.39 5.71
CA GLY A 109 4.72 12.89 5.96
C GLY A 109 3.88 11.95 6.79
N LEU A 110 2.56 12.04 6.62
CA LEU A 110 1.59 11.19 7.27
C LEU A 110 0.69 10.57 6.20
N VAL A 111 0.40 9.28 6.36
CA VAL A 111 -0.47 8.51 5.47
C VAL A 111 -1.53 7.81 6.31
N TYR A 112 -2.77 7.95 5.92
CA TYR A 112 -3.86 7.18 6.48
C TYR A 112 -4.26 6.11 5.47
N THR A 113 -4.25 4.83 5.88
CA THR A 113 -4.59 3.69 5.04
C THR A 113 -5.77 2.92 5.63
N ARG A 114 -6.76 2.64 4.77
CA ARG A 114 -7.91 1.80 5.08
C ARG A 114 -7.82 0.50 4.29
N LEU A 115 -7.87 -0.63 5.01
CA LEU A 115 -8.01 -1.95 4.45
C LEU A 115 -9.38 -2.52 4.76
N ARG A 116 -10.00 -3.15 3.79
CA ARG A 116 -11.25 -3.89 3.96
C ARG A 116 -11.09 -5.31 3.45
N SER A 117 -11.58 -6.25 4.25
CA SER A 117 -11.60 -7.67 3.90
C SER A 117 -12.93 -8.27 4.30
N ASP A 118 -13.53 -9.07 3.42
CA ASP A 118 -14.74 -9.82 3.68
C ASP A 118 -14.37 -11.31 3.71
N PHE A 119 -14.71 -11.98 4.81
CA PHE A 119 -14.53 -13.42 5.01
C PHE A 119 -15.90 -14.07 5.00
N THR A 120 -16.17 -14.93 4.05
CA THR A 120 -17.44 -15.63 3.92
C THR A 120 -17.21 -17.12 4.21
N CYS A 121 -17.79 -17.58 5.29
CA CYS A 121 -17.81 -18.98 5.67
C CYS A 121 -19.05 -19.63 5.07
N VAL A 122 -18.87 -20.61 4.20
CA VAL A 122 -19.96 -21.39 3.62
C VAL A 122 -19.96 -22.77 4.26
N MET A 123 -21.04 -23.14 4.92
CA MET A 123 -21.23 -24.44 5.52
C MET A 123 -22.61 -24.98 5.10
N SER A 124 -22.61 -25.96 4.20
CA SER A 124 -23.82 -26.51 3.56
C SER A 124 -24.70 -25.39 2.94
N ASP A 125 -25.82 -25.07 3.53
CA ASP A 125 -26.77 -24.05 3.02
C ASP A 125 -26.69 -22.71 3.75
N VAL A 126 -25.77 -22.58 4.73
CA VAL A 126 -25.62 -21.37 5.53
C VAL A 126 -24.33 -20.65 5.17
N SER A 127 -24.42 -19.37 4.80
CA SER A 127 -23.28 -18.50 4.58
C SER A 127 -23.22 -17.41 5.63
N ILE A 128 -22.10 -17.29 6.32
CA ILE A 128 -21.85 -16.25 7.32
C ILE A 128 -20.71 -15.36 6.80
N THR A 129 -21.01 -14.09 6.61
CA THR A 129 -20.00 -13.12 6.18
C THR A 129 -19.54 -12.27 7.36
N ARG A 130 -18.23 -12.23 7.58
CA ARG A 130 -17.55 -11.35 8.51
C ARG A 130 -16.81 -10.26 7.74
N GLN A 131 -17.13 -9.02 8.01
CA GLN A 131 -16.45 -7.87 7.43
C GLN A 131 -15.39 -7.36 8.41
N GLN A 132 -14.16 -7.20 7.94
CA GLN A 132 -13.05 -6.65 8.71
C GLN A 132 -12.55 -5.37 8.04
N THR A 133 -12.44 -4.31 8.83
CA THR A 133 -11.85 -3.04 8.39
C THR A 133 -10.73 -2.66 9.33
N LEU A 134 -9.55 -2.44 8.77
CA LEU A 134 -8.34 -2.03 9.48
C LEU A 134 -7.99 -0.59 9.08
N HIS A 135 -7.60 0.20 10.05
CA HIS A 135 -7.18 1.58 9.85
C HIS A 135 -5.75 1.74 10.33
N TYR A 136 -4.89 2.24 9.45
CA TYR A 136 -3.47 2.47 9.74
C TYR A 136 -3.15 3.94 9.62
N LEU A 137 -2.20 4.40 10.44
CA LEU A 137 -1.53 5.67 10.30
C LEU A 137 -0.06 5.39 10.08
N GLY A 138 0.46 5.84 8.94
CA GLY A 138 1.81 5.55 8.49
C GLY A 138 2.69 6.80 8.41
N ILE A 139 4.00 6.59 8.52
CA ILE A 139 5.03 7.61 8.28
C ILE A 139 5.88 7.10 7.12
N PRO A 140 5.74 7.69 5.92
CA PRO A 140 6.59 7.37 4.78
C PRO A 140 7.90 8.16 4.84
N LEU A 141 8.96 7.56 4.32
CA LEU A 141 10.24 8.20 4.02
C LEU A 141 10.64 7.83 2.60
N ASN A 142 10.60 8.79 1.68
CA ASN A 142 10.83 8.57 0.26
C ASN A 142 11.96 9.45 -0.25
N ALA A 143 12.86 8.86 -1.05
CA ALA A 143 13.83 9.55 -1.85
C ALA A 143 13.33 9.62 -3.29
N GLN A 144 13.41 10.80 -3.91
CA GLN A 144 13.00 11.03 -5.29
C GLN A 144 14.21 11.52 -6.09
N TYR A 145 14.49 10.85 -7.19
CA TYR A 145 15.56 11.21 -8.11
C TYR A 145 15.00 11.70 -9.43
N HIS A 146 15.16 13.01 -9.71
CA HIS A 146 14.68 13.65 -10.92
C HIS A 146 15.57 13.29 -12.10
N LEU A 147 14.97 12.59 -13.09
CA LEU A 147 15.64 12.12 -14.30
C LEU A 147 15.62 13.19 -15.38
N TRP A 148 14.45 13.76 -15.62
CA TRP A 148 14.21 14.61 -16.77
C TRP A 148 13.21 15.70 -16.45
N HIS A 149 13.47 16.90 -16.96
CA HIS A 149 12.58 18.03 -16.90
C HIS A 149 12.43 18.62 -18.30
N TRP A 150 11.22 18.62 -18.82
CA TRP A 150 10.93 19.18 -20.15
C TRP A 150 9.71 20.11 -20.08
N GLY A 151 9.97 21.42 -20.08
CA GLY A 151 8.92 22.43 -19.95
C GLY A 151 8.12 22.28 -18.66
N HIS A 152 6.87 21.85 -18.78
CA HIS A 152 5.99 21.59 -17.65
C HIS A 152 6.03 20.15 -17.13
N LEU A 153 6.79 19.26 -17.78
CA LEU A 153 6.81 17.83 -17.48
C LEU A 153 8.08 17.45 -16.72
N ASN A 154 7.92 16.78 -15.58
CA ASN A 154 8.99 16.24 -14.78
C ASN A 154 8.85 14.72 -14.68
N VAL A 155 9.93 14.01 -14.97
CA VAL A 155 10.03 12.55 -14.81
C VAL A 155 11.03 12.24 -13.71
N TYR A 156 10.66 11.38 -12.78
CA TYR A 156 11.51 11.01 -11.65
C TYR A 156 11.28 9.56 -11.23
N LEU A 157 12.25 9.02 -10.50
CA LEU A 157 12.11 7.75 -9.80
C LEU A 157 11.95 8.04 -8.31
N SER A 158 11.12 7.27 -7.64
CA SER A 158 10.98 7.31 -6.19
C SER A 158 11.25 5.94 -5.59
N ALA A 159 11.90 5.93 -4.43
CA ALA A 159 12.09 4.75 -3.62
C ALA A 159 11.97 5.13 -2.15
N GLY A 160 11.37 4.27 -1.35
CA GLY A 160 11.16 4.60 0.05
C GLY A 160 10.70 3.44 0.91
N ALA A 161 10.57 3.75 2.18
CA ALA A 161 10.04 2.87 3.21
C ALA A 161 8.89 3.56 3.94
N GLU A 162 7.98 2.78 4.49
CA GLU A 162 6.85 3.27 5.25
C GLU A 162 6.63 2.36 6.47
N ALA A 163 6.39 2.99 7.61
CA ALA A 163 6.04 2.33 8.85
C ALA A 163 4.60 2.71 9.22
N ASP A 164 3.72 1.73 9.17
CA ASP A 164 2.29 1.87 9.44
C ASP A 164 1.96 1.35 10.84
N TYR A 165 1.19 2.11 11.61
CA TYR A 165 0.67 1.70 12.90
C TYR A 165 -0.84 1.52 12.83
N ASN A 166 -1.33 0.36 13.28
CA ASN A 166 -2.77 0.07 13.32
C ASN A 166 -3.44 0.85 14.45
N ILE A 167 -4.26 1.84 14.09
CA ILE A 167 -4.98 2.70 15.04
C ILE A 167 -6.36 2.16 15.39
N LYS A 168 -7.01 1.41 14.48
CA LYS A 168 -8.36 0.89 14.71
C LYS A 168 -8.60 -0.38 13.90
N VAL A 169 -9.25 -1.35 14.56
CA VAL A 169 -9.77 -2.56 13.96
C VAL A 169 -11.28 -2.60 14.19
N LYS A 170 -12.04 -2.79 13.12
CA LYS A 170 -13.47 -3.09 13.18
C LYS A 170 -13.71 -4.43 12.54
N SER A 171 -14.37 -5.32 13.27
CA SER A 171 -14.86 -6.58 12.72
C SER A 171 -16.33 -6.70 13.04
N VAL A 172 -17.14 -6.91 12.02
CA VAL A 172 -18.60 -7.08 12.14
C VAL A 172 -18.96 -8.45 11.58
N SER A 173 -19.57 -9.28 12.41
CA SER A 173 -20.11 -10.58 12.01
C SER A 173 -21.59 -10.64 12.42
N MET A 174 -22.47 -10.91 11.47
CA MET A 174 -23.94 -10.95 11.70
C MET A 174 -24.49 -9.68 12.39
N GLY A 175 -23.92 -8.50 12.10
CA GLY A 175 -24.36 -7.22 12.71
C GLY A 175 -23.79 -6.97 14.12
N VAL A 176 -22.99 -7.89 14.68
CA VAL A 176 -22.36 -7.73 15.99
C VAL A 176 -20.89 -7.36 15.81
N GLU A 177 -20.45 -6.28 16.47
CA GLU A 177 -19.04 -5.91 16.51
C GLU A 177 -18.26 -6.91 17.37
N GLN A 178 -17.17 -7.45 16.84
CA GLN A 178 -16.27 -8.35 17.53
C GLN A 178 -14.93 -7.66 17.74
N GLU A 179 -14.39 -7.73 18.96
CA GLU A 179 -13.02 -7.30 19.22
C GLU A 179 -12.05 -8.34 18.67
N ILE A 180 -11.16 -7.88 17.80
CA ILE A 180 -10.06 -8.68 17.25
C ILE A 180 -8.73 -8.10 17.73
N ALA A 181 -7.74 -8.99 17.90
CA ALA A 181 -6.38 -8.59 18.23
C ALA A 181 -5.85 -7.58 17.21
N ARG A 182 -5.19 -6.51 17.69
CA ARG A 182 -4.63 -5.46 16.85
C ARG A 182 -3.28 -5.88 16.33
N ASP A 183 -3.07 -5.66 15.05
CA ASP A 183 -1.77 -5.69 14.42
C ASP A 183 -1.09 -4.34 14.68
N ARG A 184 0.07 -4.31 15.35
CA ARG A 184 0.64 -3.03 15.83
C ARG A 184 1.38 -2.29 14.73
N TRP A 185 2.40 -2.91 14.15
CA TRP A 185 3.28 -2.29 13.17
C TRP A 185 3.32 -3.10 11.88
N GLN A 186 3.29 -2.39 10.77
CA GLN A 186 3.50 -2.94 9.44
C GLN A 186 4.58 -2.12 8.75
N LEU A 187 5.64 -2.78 8.32
CA LEU A 187 6.71 -2.17 7.55
C LEU A 187 6.55 -2.51 6.07
N SER A 188 6.86 -1.55 5.22
CA SER A 188 6.86 -1.74 3.78
C SER A 188 7.96 -0.93 3.11
N VAL A 189 8.35 -1.37 1.90
CA VAL A 189 9.23 -0.62 1.00
C VAL A 189 8.52 -0.46 -0.33
N GLN A 190 8.82 0.63 -1.02
CA GLN A 190 8.19 0.95 -2.30
C GLN A 190 9.18 1.52 -3.29
N GLY A 191 8.87 1.29 -4.58
CA GLY A 191 9.55 1.90 -5.70
C GLY A 191 8.55 2.30 -6.76
N ALA A 192 8.70 3.49 -7.34
CA ALA A 192 7.78 3.99 -8.36
C ALA A 192 8.50 4.84 -9.41
N ALA A 193 7.90 4.93 -10.59
CA ALA A 193 8.24 5.92 -11.59
C ALA A 193 7.19 7.04 -11.52
N GLY A 194 7.66 8.27 -11.35
CA GLY A 194 6.77 9.43 -11.21
C GLY A 194 6.76 10.29 -12.45
N LEU A 195 5.58 10.76 -12.78
CA LEU A 195 5.33 11.76 -13.81
C LEU A 195 4.59 12.93 -13.17
N GLN A 196 5.17 14.13 -13.23
CA GLN A 196 4.56 15.36 -12.73
C GLN A 196 4.37 16.36 -13.88
N TYR A 197 3.18 16.94 -13.96
CA TYR A 197 2.85 18.01 -14.87
C TYR A 197 2.58 19.29 -14.07
N ASP A 198 3.39 20.31 -14.28
CA ASP A 198 3.27 21.60 -13.61
C ASP A 198 2.18 22.43 -14.31
N VAL A 199 0.97 22.46 -13.71
CA VAL A 199 -0.19 23.23 -14.21
C VAL A 199 0.04 24.73 -14.00
N LEU A 200 0.65 25.07 -12.87
CA LEU A 200 1.07 26.43 -12.51
C LEU A 200 2.52 26.36 -12.03
N PRO A 201 3.26 27.50 -12.02
CA PRO A 201 4.64 27.51 -11.51
C PRO A 201 4.81 26.97 -10.09
N GLN A 202 3.72 26.98 -9.31
CA GLN A 202 3.71 26.52 -7.92
C GLN A 202 2.91 25.23 -7.71
N LEU A 203 2.09 24.81 -8.69
CA LEU A 203 1.17 23.68 -8.55
C LEU A 203 1.39 22.66 -9.66
N GLY A 204 1.77 21.45 -9.28
CA GLY A 204 1.88 20.30 -10.17
C GLY A 204 0.87 19.20 -9.82
N LEU A 205 0.39 18.53 -10.85
CA LEU A 205 -0.30 17.26 -10.76
C LEU A 205 0.72 16.15 -10.97
N TYR A 206 0.64 15.06 -10.21
CA TYR A 206 1.55 13.94 -10.41
C TYR A 206 0.86 12.59 -10.30
N ALA A 207 1.45 11.61 -10.98
CA ALA A 207 1.08 10.21 -10.91
C ALA A 207 2.34 9.36 -10.75
N GLU A 208 2.29 8.41 -9.82
CA GLU A 208 3.38 7.50 -9.48
C GLU A 208 2.87 6.04 -9.52
N PRO A 209 2.86 5.39 -10.69
CA PRO A 209 2.74 3.94 -10.74
C PRO A 209 3.99 3.30 -10.13
N GLY A 210 3.77 2.27 -9.31
CA GLY A 210 4.86 1.63 -8.59
C GLY A 210 4.50 0.29 -8.02
N VAL A 211 5.47 -0.25 -7.29
CA VAL A 211 5.36 -1.50 -6.54
C VAL A 211 5.63 -1.24 -5.07
N LYS A 212 4.87 -1.88 -4.21
CA LYS A 212 5.03 -1.82 -2.76
C LYS A 212 5.12 -3.23 -2.20
N TYR A 213 6.12 -3.48 -1.39
CA TYR A 213 6.35 -4.76 -0.71
C TYR A 213 6.17 -4.59 0.78
N TYR A 214 5.32 -5.42 1.37
CA TYR A 214 5.03 -5.45 2.79
C TYR A 214 5.78 -6.59 3.46
N PHE A 215 6.53 -6.28 4.52
CA PHE A 215 7.25 -7.28 5.30
C PHE A 215 6.28 -8.01 6.22
N ASP A 216 6.55 -9.30 6.47
CA ASP A 216 5.80 -10.03 7.48
C ASP A 216 6.13 -9.48 8.87
N ASN A 217 5.09 -9.16 9.62
CA ASN A 217 5.20 -8.58 10.96
C ASN A 217 4.96 -9.62 12.07
N GLY A 218 4.87 -10.91 11.73
CA GLY A 218 4.65 -12.01 12.68
C GLY A 218 3.29 -11.99 13.38
N SER A 219 2.35 -11.10 13.00
CA SER A 219 1.02 -11.06 13.61
C SER A 219 0.15 -12.22 13.12
N HIS A 220 -0.89 -12.57 13.88
CA HIS A 220 -1.85 -13.62 13.51
C HIS A 220 -3.08 -13.05 12.79
N VAL A 221 -3.11 -11.76 12.51
CA VAL A 221 -4.22 -11.09 11.82
C VAL A 221 -4.06 -11.31 10.31
N ILE A 222 -5.02 -12.02 9.72
CA ILE A 222 -5.09 -12.19 8.26
C ILE A 222 -5.55 -10.87 7.65
N ASN A 223 -4.72 -10.31 6.78
CA ASN A 223 -5.01 -9.07 6.08
C ASN A 223 -4.39 -9.07 4.69
N PHE A 224 -4.78 -8.08 3.86
CA PHE A 224 -4.30 -7.92 2.50
C PHE A 224 -2.76 -7.90 2.38
N PHE A 225 -2.06 -7.27 3.33
CA PHE A 225 -0.60 -7.13 3.29
C PHE A 225 0.13 -8.46 3.40
N LYS A 226 -0.46 -9.42 4.13
CA LYS A 226 0.11 -10.78 4.30
C LYS A 226 -0.16 -11.68 3.11
N ASP A 227 -1.38 -11.62 2.57
CA ASP A 227 -1.76 -12.48 1.46
C ASP A 227 -1.17 -12.00 0.13
N LYS A 228 -0.91 -10.71 0.02
CA LYS A 228 -0.28 -10.08 -1.14
C LYS A 228 0.85 -9.14 -0.71
N PRO A 229 2.01 -9.70 -0.33
CA PRO A 229 3.14 -8.89 0.11
C PRO A 229 3.66 -7.96 -0.98
N LEU A 230 3.62 -8.38 -2.25
CA LEU A 230 3.99 -7.55 -3.39
C LEU A 230 2.73 -7.02 -4.07
N ASN A 231 2.60 -5.71 -4.08
CA ASN A 231 1.46 -5.01 -4.67
C ASN A 231 1.89 -4.01 -5.73
N LEU A 232 1.13 -3.97 -6.82
CA LEU A 232 1.13 -2.82 -7.72
C LEU A 232 0.28 -1.72 -7.08
N ASN A 233 0.79 -0.50 -7.05
CA ASN A 233 0.04 0.64 -6.58
C ASN A 233 0.10 1.80 -7.57
N LEU A 234 -0.92 2.64 -7.53
CA LEU A 234 -0.94 3.92 -8.24
C LEU A 234 -1.19 5.02 -7.22
N GLN A 235 -0.26 5.96 -7.13
CA GLN A 235 -0.42 7.16 -6.33
C GLN A 235 -0.65 8.35 -7.27
N VAL A 236 -1.66 9.16 -6.95
CA VAL A 236 -1.96 10.40 -7.67
C VAL A 236 -2.12 11.54 -6.69
N GLY A 237 -1.68 12.72 -7.06
CA GLY A 237 -1.74 13.84 -6.12
C GLY A 237 -1.43 15.20 -6.71
N LEU A 238 -1.55 16.17 -5.82
CA LEU A 238 -1.20 17.57 -6.03
C LEU A 238 0.11 17.85 -5.31
N ARG A 239 1.01 18.59 -5.95
CA ARG A 239 2.28 19.02 -5.37
C ARG A 239 2.40 20.54 -5.47
N LEU A 240 2.53 21.18 -4.31
CA LEU A 240 2.82 22.60 -4.20
C LEU A 240 4.32 22.81 -4.03
N ASN A 241 4.90 23.62 -4.91
CA ASN A 241 6.30 24.04 -4.86
C ASN A 241 6.38 25.35 -4.08
N ILE A 242 6.93 25.30 -2.88
CA ILE A 242 7.14 26.47 -2.03
C ILE A 242 8.51 27.04 -2.34
N THR A 243 8.55 28.18 -3.00
CA THR A 243 9.79 28.93 -3.24
C THR A 243 10.05 29.84 -2.05
N LYS A 244 11.22 29.71 -1.43
CA LYS A 244 11.73 30.70 -0.47
C LYS A 244 12.50 31.78 -1.21
#